data_355049b20357bd7d8a528d665642b6cd
#
_entry.id   355049b20357bd7d8a528d665642b6cd
#
_cell.length_a   1.000
_cell.length_b   1.000
_cell.length_c   1.000
_cell.angle_alpha   90.00
_cell.angle_beta   90.00
_cell.angle_gamma   90.00
#
_symmetry.space_group_name_H-M   'P 1'
#
loop_
_entity.id
_entity.type
_entity.pdbx_description
1 polymer ?
#
loop_
_entity_poly.entity_id
_entity_poly.type
_entity_poly.pdbx_seq_one_letter_code
_entity_poly.pdbx_strand_id
1 'polypeptide(L)'
;MENIKQKLSDVVHHWTAIAMITLFLFSANPALPQAQALIVQPKTEVQLKKETLEKYSNTVYKPSEKLTDLELKQLLQTVGFEGKALKTAWAIAKRESNGRPMAYNGNRKTGDSSYGIFQINMLGNLGVDRKEKFDLKSNILLFDPVINAEITYHMTNGGTDWSSWKGLTPKAKEWLAQFPTKKA
;
A
#
# COMPACT_ATOMS: atom_id res chain seq x y z
N MET A 1 2.36 20.55 -16.20
CA MET A 1 1.93 20.20 -14.83
C MET A 1 0.45 19.80 -14.71
N GLU A 2 -0.29 19.81 -15.80
CA GLU A 2 -1.74 19.45 -15.86
C GLU A 2 -2.04 17.94 -15.90
N ASN A 3 -1.05 17.13 -16.23
CA ASN A 3 -1.26 15.73 -16.64
C ASN A 3 -1.38 14.70 -15.49
N ILE A 4 -1.06 15.04 -14.26
CA ILE A 4 -1.09 14.09 -13.13
C ILE A 4 -2.42 14.17 -12.39
N LYS A 5 -3.00 15.38 -12.26
CA LYS A 5 -4.34 15.55 -11.68
C LYS A 5 -5.42 14.92 -12.55
N GLN A 6 -5.27 15.01 -13.87
CA GLN A 6 -6.16 14.39 -14.85
C GLN A 6 -6.15 12.85 -14.74
N LYS A 7 -4.97 12.22 -14.65
CA LYS A 7 -4.87 10.75 -14.56
C LYS A 7 -5.45 10.16 -13.27
N LEU A 8 -5.37 10.86 -12.14
CA LEU A 8 -5.98 10.42 -10.89
C LEU A 8 -7.51 10.59 -10.91
N SER A 9 -8.01 11.66 -11.53
CA SER A 9 -9.44 11.89 -11.75
C SER A 9 -10.04 10.84 -12.69
N ASP A 10 -9.34 10.51 -13.78
CA ASP A 10 -9.82 9.56 -14.80
C ASP A 10 -9.90 8.12 -14.28
N VAL A 11 -9.03 7.73 -13.34
CA VAL A 11 -9.11 6.43 -12.67
C VAL A 11 -10.33 6.31 -11.77
N VAL A 12 -10.78 7.41 -11.15
CA VAL A 12 -11.97 7.41 -10.28
C VAL A 12 -13.28 7.46 -11.10
N HIS A 13 -13.28 8.07 -12.29
CA HIS A 13 -14.50 8.27 -13.09
C HIS A 13 -14.78 7.16 -14.13
N HIS A 14 -13.82 6.28 -14.43
CA HIS A 14 -14.03 5.20 -15.40
C HIS A 14 -14.77 3.97 -14.86
N TRP A 15 -15.11 3.93 -13.58
CA TRP A 15 -15.72 2.76 -12.93
C TRP A 15 -17.21 2.85 -12.69
N THR A 16 -17.89 3.93 -13.13
CA THR A 16 -19.33 4.09 -12.94
C THR A 16 -20.20 3.70 -14.13
N ALA A 17 -19.65 3.19 -15.21
CA ALA A 17 -20.37 3.04 -16.48
C ALA A 17 -20.53 1.60 -17.02
N ILE A 18 -20.33 0.52 -16.23
CA ILE A 18 -20.65 -0.83 -16.68
C ILE A 18 -21.48 -1.55 -15.61
N ALA A 19 -22.72 -1.14 -15.43
CA ALA A 19 -23.73 -1.92 -14.74
C ALA A 19 -25.11 -1.55 -15.24
N MET A 20 -25.43 -1.92 -16.48
CA MET A 20 -26.83 -2.13 -16.92
C MET A 20 -26.82 -2.94 -18.22
N ILE A 21 -27.75 -3.86 -18.25
CA ILE A 21 -28.32 -4.63 -19.35
C ILE A 21 -27.99 -6.13 -19.27
N THR A 22 -28.84 -6.85 -18.54
CA THR A 22 -29.57 -8.00 -19.09
C THR A 22 -30.81 -8.24 -18.25
N LEU A 23 -31.89 -7.68 -18.71
CA LEU A 23 -33.23 -8.04 -18.27
C LEU A 23 -33.94 -8.76 -19.42
N PHE A 24 -34.72 -9.83 -19.07
CA PHE A 24 -35.74 -10.53 -19.84
C PHE A 24 -35.31 -11.80 -20.57
N LEU A 25 -35.93 -12.93 -20.34
CA LEU A 25 -37.34 -13.34 -20.36
C LEU A 25 -37.48 -14.67 -19.59
N PHE A 26 -38.35 -14.80 -18.67
CA PHE A 26 -38.84 -16.10 -18.22
C PHE A 26 -40.38 -16.09 -18.10
N SER A 27 -40.99 -16.87 -18.96
CA SER A 27 -42.38 -17.29 -18.89
C SER A 27 -42.58 -18.18 -17.66
N ALA A 28 -43.75 -18.00 -17.03
CA ALA A 28 -44.17 -18.65 -15.81
C ALA A 28 -44.22 -20.18 -15.95
N ASN A 29 -43.53 -20.88 -15.04
CA ASN A 29 -43.82 -22.25 -14.68
C ASN A 29 -43.66 -22.37 -13.16
N PRO A 30 -44.65 -22.82 -12.41
CA PRO A 30 -44.53 -22.97 -10.96
C PRO A 30 -43.84 -24.32 -10.67
N ALA A 31 -42.54 -24.33 -10.67
CA ALA A 31 -41.74 -25.44 -10.21
C ALA A 31 -40.92 -25.01 -8.97
N LEU A 32 -41.09 -25.78 -7.90
CA LEU A 32 -40.36 -25.87 -6.62
C LEU A 32 -39.16 -24.92 -6.42
N PRO A 33 -38.97 -24.38 -5.22
CA PRO A 33 -37.80 -23.56 -4.93
C PRO A 33 -36.55 -24.44 -4.99
N GLN A 34 -35.89 -24.50 -6.14
CA GLN A 34 -34.52 -24.94 -6.22
C GLN A 34 -33.68 -23.95 -5.41
N ALA A 35 -33.06 -24.43 -4.35
CA ALA A 35 -31.99 -23.70 -3.66
C ALA A 35 -30.97 -23.29 -4.71
N GLN A 36 -31.02 -22.02 -5.13
CA GLN A 36 -30.00 -21.45 -5.99
C GLN A 36 -28.69 -21.44 -5.16
N ALA A 37 -27.84 -22.42 -5.42
CA ALA A 37 -26.45 -22.36 -4.94
C ALA A 37 -25.90 -21.01 -5.41
N LEU A 38 -25.59 -20.14 -4.46
CA LEU A 38 -24.87 -18.87 -4.73
C LEU A 38 -23.56 -19.25 -5.42
N ILE A 39 -23.53 -19.15 -6.74
CA ILE A 39 -22.30 -19.28 -7.52
C ILE A 39 -21.46 -18.06 -7.16
N VAL A 40 -20.59 -18.23 -6.17
CA VAL A 40 -19.59 -17.20 -5.82
C VAL A 40 -18.64 -17.11 -7.01
N GLN A 41 -18.78 -16.07 -7.80
CA GLN A 41 -17.87 -15.81 -8.92
C GLN A 41 -16.46 -15.58 -8.36
N PRO A 42 -15.42 -16.17 -8.97
CA PRO A 42 -14.05 -15.91 -8.54
C PRO A 42 -13.72 -14.43 -8.66
N LYS A 43 -13.16 -13.85 -7.59
CA LYS A 43 -12.76 -12.45 -7.58
C LYS A 43 -11.67 -12.19 -8.63
N THR A 44 -11.78 -11.05 -9.29
CA THR A 44 -10.73 -10.59 -10.22
C THR A 44 -9.48 -10.18 -9.42
N GLU A 45 -8.32 -10.17 -10.08
CA GLU A 45 -7.06 -9.70 -9.49
C GLU A 45 -7.18 -8.27 -8.95
N VAL A 46 -7.87 -7.41 -9.68
CA VAL A 46 -8.13 -6.01 -9.28
C VAL A 46 -8.95 -5.93 -7.99
N GLN A 47 -9.99 -6.78 -7.87
CA GLN A 47 -10.81 -6.85 -6.65
C GLN A 47 -9.99 -7.33 -5.45
N LEU A 48 -9.17 -8.37 -5.64
CA LEU A 48 -8.29 -8.90 -4.59
C LEU A 48 -7.26 -7.86 -4.14
N LYS A 49 -6.68 -7.12 -5.09
CA LYS A 49 -5.75 -6.03 -4.80
C LYS A 49 -6.42 -4.94 -3.96
N LYS A 50 -7.58 -4.47 -4.37
CA LYS A 50 -8.37 -3.45 -3.66
C LYS A 50 -8.69 -3.90 -2.22
N GLU A 51 -9.25 -5.08 -2.05
CA GLU A 51 -9.59 -5.63 -0.73
C GLU A 51 -8.36 -5.77 0.18
N THR A 52 -7.23 -6.16 -0.39
CA THR A 52 -5.97 -6.26 0.37
C THR A 52 -5.51 -4.89 0.86
N LEU A 53 -5.52 -3.86 0.02
CA LEU A 53 -5.17 -2.51 0.44
C LEU A 53 -6.16 -1.96 1.48
N GLU A 54 -7.46 -2.12 1.25
CA GLU A 54 -8.50 -1.71 2.22
C GLU A 54 -8.34 -2.41 3.58
N LYS A 55 -7.99 -3.70 3.60
CA LYS A 55 -7.70 -4.42 4.83
C LYS A 55 -6.59 -3.74 5.63
N TYR A 56 -5.46 -3.41 5.00
CA TYR A 56 -4.33 -2.80 5.70
C TYR A 56 -4.62 -1.35 6.11
N SER A 57 -5.30 -0.57 5.29
CA SER A 57 -5.65 0.83 5.57
C SER A 57 -6.70 0.95 6.69
N ASN A 58 -7.68 0.03 6.75
CA ASN A 58 -8.75 0.07 7.76
C ASN A 58 -8.35 -0.62 9.08
N THR A 59 -7.21 -1.26 9.17
CA THR A 59 -6.74 -1.90 10.39
C THR A 59 -6.23 -0.84 11.37
N VAL A 60 -6.74 -0.88 12.62
CA VAL A 60 -6.26 -0.02 13.71
C VAL A 60 -5.04 -0.67 14.36
N TYR A 61 -3.87 -0.08 14.15
CA TYR A 61 -2.60 -0.58 14.70
C TYR A 61 -2.25 0.06 16.04
N LYS A 62 -1.73 -0.74 16.97
CA LYS A 62 -1.13 -0.23 18.21
C LYS A 62 0.31 0.24 17.96
N PRO A 63 0.87 1.14 18.80
CA PRO A 63 2.23 1.65 18.60
C PRO A 63 3.34 0.59 18.54
N SER A 64 3.17 -0.52 19.28
CA SER A 64 4.12 -1.65 19.30
C SER A 64 3.85 -2.71 18.25
N GLU A 65 2.69 -2.66 17.58
CA GLU A 65 2.26 -3.66 16.61
C GLU A 65 3.05 -3.54 15.32
N LYS A 66 3.36 -4.69 14.74
CA LYS A 66 4.08 -4.78 13.47
C LYS A 66 3.35 -5.72 12.52
N LEU A 67 3.43 -5.43 11.26
CA LEU A 67 3.07 -6.39 10.21
C LEU A 67 4.01 -7.60 10.32
N THR A 68 3.47 -8.79 10.20
CA THR A 68 4.28 -10.00 10.04
C THR A 68 5.11 -9.89 8.76
N ASP A 69 6.15 -10.71 8.63
CA ASP A 69 7.00 -10.69 7.45
C ASP A 69 6.24 -10.99 6.14
N LEU A 70 5.24 -11.85 6.22
CA LEU A 70 4.36 -12.15 5.09
C LEU A 70 3.37 -11.03 4.79
N GLU A 71 2.77 -10.41 5.80
CA GLU A 71 1.87 -9.27 5.61
C GLU A 71 2.59 -8.07 5.02
N LEU A 72 3.79 -7.75 5.51
CA LEU A 72 4.62 -6.69 4.94
C LEU A 72 4.95 -7.00 3.47
N LYS A 73 5.35 -8.23 3.16
CA LYS A 73 5.59 -8.66 1.78
C LYS A 73 4.33 -8.50 0.93
N GLN A 74 3.17 -8.99 1.40
CA GLN A 74 1.90 -8.90 0.69
C GLN A 74 1.52 -7.44 0.40
N LEU A 75 1.58 -6.57 1.41
CA LEU A 75 1.32 -5.14 1.25
C LEU A 75 2.19 -4.54 0.14
N LEU A 76 3.51 -4.76 0.20
CA LEU A 76 4.45 -4.20 -0.77
C LEU A 76 4.22 -4.74 -2.18
N GLN A 77 3.90 -6.02 -2.34
CA GLN A 77 3.52 -6.60 -3.63
C GLN A 77 2.23 -5.98 -4.16
N THR A 78 1.24 -5.78 -3.30
CA THR A 78 -0.05 -5.19 -3.69
C THR A 78 0.10 -3.73 -4.11
N VAL A 79 1.01 -2.98 -3.49
CA VAL A 79 1.35 -1.60 -3.89
C VAL A 79 2.05 -1.58 -5.26
N GLY A 80 2.80 -2.62 -5.63
CA GLY A 80 3.43 -2.73 -6.94
C GLY A 80 4.94 -3.00 -6.92
N PHE A 81 5.54 -3.22 -5.76
CA PHE A 81 6.93 -3.64 -5.71
C PHE A 81 7.06 -5.09 -6.17
N GLU A 82 8.01 -5.37 -7.06
CA GLU A 82 8.23 -6.70 -7.64
C GLU A 82 9.70 -7.12 -7.63
N GLY A 83 9.95 -8.41 -7.74
CA GLY A 83 11.27 -8.98 -7.94
C GLY A 83 12.32 -8.47 -6.95
N LYS A 84 13.40 -7.87 -7.45
CA LYS A 84 14.48 -7.29 -6.64
C LYS A 84 14.02 -6.06 -5.84
N ALA A 85 13.16 -5.22 -6.44
CA ALA A 85 12.60 -4.03 -5.79
C ALA A 85 11.79 -4.40 -4.56
N LEU A 86 10.96 -5.44 -4.63
CA LEU A 86 10.19 -5.96 -3.50
C LEU A 86 11.09 -6.41 -2.34
N LYS A 87 12.12 -7.20 -2.64
CA LYS A 87 13.07 -7.67 -1.61
C LYS A 87 13.79 -6.51 -0.94
N THR A 88 14.20 -5.52 -1.72
CA THR A 88 14.87 -4.31 -1.24
C THR A 88 13.92 -3.46 -0.38
N ALA A 89 12.70 -3.21 -0.84
CA ALA A 89 11.68 -2.47 -0.09
C ALA A 89 11.38 -3.14 1.25
N TRP A 90 11.17 -4.45 1.26
CA TRP A 90 10.94 -5.22 2.47
C TRP A 90 12.09 -5.09 3.47
N ALA A 91 13.32 -5.27 3.02
CA ALA A 91 14.51 -5.17 3.88
C ALA A 91 14.70 -3.76 4.46
N ILE A 92 14.40 -2.72 3.67
CA ILE A 92 14.46 -1.32 4.13
C ILE A 92 13.35 -1.06 5.15
N ALA A 93 12.10 -1.44 4.91
CA ALA A 93 11.02 -1.30 5.87
C ALA A 93 11.32 -2.01 7.20
N LYS A 94 11.92 -3.21 7.14
CA LYS A 94 12.40 -3.94 8.34
C LYS A 94 13.48 -3.16 9.07
N ARG A 95 14.42 -2.56 8.37
CA ARG A 95 15.46 -1.73 8.96
C ARG A 95 14.91 -0.46 9.62
N GLU A 96 13.98 0.22 8.95
CA GLU A 96 13.47 1.53 9.38
C GLU A 96 12.54 1.44 10.59
N SER A 97 11.62 0.49 10.57
CA SER A 97 10.57 0.41 11.59
C SER A 97 10.33 -1.00 12.14
N ASN A 98 11.01 -2.02 11.61
CA ASN A 98 10.65 -3.43 11.80
C ASN A 98 9.21 -3.76 11.35
N GLY A 99 8.71 -3.05 10.34
CA GLY A 99 7.36 -3.22 9.81
C GLY A 99 6.25 -2.64 10.69
N ARG A 100 6.55 -1.68 11.58
CA ARG A 100 5.56 -1.03 12.44
C ARG A 100 4.86 0.14 11.74
N PRO A 101 3.53 0.07 11.48
CA PRO A 101 2.81 1.18 10.87
C PRO A 101 2.85 2.46 11.72
N MET A 102 2.73 2.33 13.04
CA MET A 102 2.72 3.45 13.98
C MET A 102 4.12 3.90 14.45
N ALA A 103 5.18 3.51 13.72
CA ALA A 103 6.52 3.94 14.09
C ALA A 103 6.70 5.46 13.88
N TYR A 104 7.21 6.14 14.90
CA TYR A 104 7.50 7.56 14.87
C TYR A 104 8.89 7.84 15.43
N ASN A 105 9.69 8.64 14.73
CA ASN A 105 10.93 9.20 15.21
C ASN A 105 10.84 10.72 15.15
N GLY A 106 10.73 11.37 16.33
CA GLY A 106 10.58 12.82 16.48
C GLY A 106 11.85 13.51 16.96
N ASN A 107 13.03 12.95 16.72
CA ASN A 107 14.29 13.53 17.18
C ASN A 107 14.71 14.74 16.34
N ARG A 108 14.22 15.91 16.73
CA ARG A 108 14.52 17.17 16.05
C ARG A 108 16.00 17.57 16.09
N LYS A 109 16.77 17.07 17.06
CA LYS A 109 18.21 17.35 17.16
C LYS A 109 18.99 16.69 16.03
N THR A 110 18.52 15.56 15.52
CA THR A 110 19.09 14.83 14.40
C THR A 110 18.41 15.13 13.07
N GLY A 111 17.44 16.07 13.03
CA GLY A 111 16.71 16.41 11.81
C GLY A 111 15.64 15.39 11.43
N ASP A 112 15.04 14.71 12.42
CA ASP A 112 14.03 13.70 12.20
C ASP A 112 12.64 14.15 12.67
N SER A 113 11.66 13.91 11.80
CA SER A 113 10.23 13.83 12.09
C SER A 113 9.67 12.78 11.13
N SER A 114 9.95 11.52 11.44
CA SER A 114 9.79 10.39 10.50
C SER A 114 8.64 9.48 10.90
N TYR A 115 7.84 9.04 9.92
CA TYR A 115 6.56 8.38 10.15
C TYR A 115 6.44 7.05 9.39
N GLY A 116 5.81 6.06 10.02
CA GLY A 116 5.32 4.84 9.42
C GLY A 116 6.39 3.81 9.08
N ILE A 117 6.00 2.83 8.26
CA ILE A 117 6.83 1.64 7.98
C ILE A 117 8.17 1.97 7.32
N PHE A 118 8.22 3.01 6.48
CA PHE A 118 9.44 3.46 5.80
C PHE A 118 10.11 4.68 6.44
N GLN A 119 9.59 5.17 7.57
CA GLN A 119 10.12 6.34 8.27
C GLN A 119 10.29 7.54 7.32
N ILE A 120 9.20 7.93 6.66
CA ILE A 120 9.19 9.09 5.77
C ILE A 120 9.38 10.35 6.61
N ASN A 121 10.49 11.07 6.41
CA ASN A 121 10.81 12.29 7.15
C ASN A 121 9.96 13.47 6.67
N MET A 122 9.29 14.14 7.62
CA MET A 122 8.41 15.28 7.37
C MET A 122 8.89 16.57 8.07
N LEU A 123 10.18 16.66 8.39
CA LEU A 123 10.74 17.84 9.07
C LEU A 123 10.94 19.01 8.10
N GLY A 124 10.53 20.21 8.52
CA GLY A 124 10.78 21.46 7.81
C GLY A 124 10.25 21.45 6.38
N ASN A 125 11.02 21.99 5.45
CA ASN A 125 10.63 22.12 4.03
C ASN A 125 10.37 20.78 3.36
N LEU A 126 11.10 19.72 3.74
CA LEU A 126 10.81 18.36 3.24
C LEU A 126 9.37 17.94 3.49
N GLY A 127 8.82 18.29 4.66
CA GLY A 127 7.43 17.98 4.99
C GLY A 127 6.45 18.81 4.20
N VAL A 128 6.76 20.09 3.94
CA VAL A 128 5.94 20.98 3.12
C VAL A 128 5.87 20.44 1.69
N ASP A 129 7.02 20.21 1.06
CA ASP A 129 7.12 19.73 -0.32
C ASP A 129 6.43 18.38 -0.51
N ARG A 130 6.56 17.48 0.46
CA ARG A 130 5.92 16.15 0.40
C ARG A 130 4.41 16.23 0.57
N LYS A 131 3.90 17.11 1.46
CA LYS A 131 2.45 17.33 1.58
C LYS A 131 1.86 17.86 0.28
N GLU A 132 2.51 18.81 -0.34
CA GLU A 132 2.06 19.37 -1.62
C GLU A 132 2.11 18.31 -2.72
N LYS A 133 3.25 17.61 -2.85
CA LYS A 133 3.47 16.61 -3.90
C LYS A 133 2.49 15.44 -3.85
N PHE A 134 2.15 14.98 -2.64
CA PHE A 134 1.33 13.78 -2.42
C PHE A 134 -0.08 14.10 -1.90
N ASP A 135 -0.47 15.37 -1.89
CA ASP A 135 -1.77 15.87 -1.36
C ASP A 135 -2.08 15.37 0.07
N LEU A 136 -1.05 15.32 0.92
CA LEU A 136 -1.21 14.89 2.30
C LEU A 136 -1.78 16.01 3.16
N LYS A 137 -2.99 15.84 3.66
CA LYS A 137 -3.64 16.81 4.57
C LYS A 137 -2.98 16.85 5.94
N SER A 138 -2.35 15.75 6.37
CA SER A 138 -1.68 15.63 7.67
C SER A 138 -0.56 14.59 7.62
N ASN A 139 0.49 14.79 8.42
CA ASN A 139 1.55 13.80 8.61
C ASN A 139 1.04 12.48 9.22
N ILE A 140 -0.09 12.54 9.96
CA ILE A 140 -0.71 11.36 10.60
C ILE A 140 -1.13 10.31 9.55
N LEU A 141 -1.47 10.73 8.33
CA LEU A 141 -1.80 9.82 7.23
C LEU A 141 -0.65 8.86 6.88
N LEU A 142 0.59 9.22 7.21
CA LEU A 142 1.74 8.34 7.01
C LEU A 142 1.82 7.16 8.00
N PHE A 143 0.94 7.10 9.01
CA PHE A 143 0.76 5.91 9.84
C PHE A 143 -0.12 4.85 9.17
N ASP A 144 -0.87 5.21 8.12
CA ASP A 144 -1.49 4.23 7.24
C ASP A 144 -0.39 3.52 6.44
N PRO A 145 -0.23 2.19 6.59
CA PRO A 145 0.84 1.47 5.93
C PRO A 145 0.70 1.43 4.41
N VAL A 146 -0.52 1.56 3.87
CA VAL A 146 -0.77 1.64 2.42
C VAL A 146 -0.25 2.96 1.89
N ILE A 147 -0.70 4.09 2.46
CA ILE A 147 -0.26 5.43 2.06
C ILE A 147 1.27 5.56 2.16
N ASN A 148 1.85 5.04 3.25
CA ASN A 148 3.29 5.07 3.47
C ASN A 148 4.06 4.28 2.41
N ALA A 149 3.57 3.09 2.06
CA ALA A 149 4.18 2.24 1.04
C ALA A 149 4.01 2.82 -0.38
N GLU A 150 2.84 3.37 -0.72
CA GLU A 150 2.58 3.99 -2.03
C GLU A 150 3.46 5.24 -2.25
N ILE A 151 3.56 6.11 -1.26
CA ILE A 151 4.46 7.27 -1.32
C ILE A 151 5.90 6.81 -1.50
N THR A 152 6.33 5.78 -0.77
CA THR A 152 7.68 5.23 -0.92
C THR A 152 7.89 4.64 -2.31
N TYR A 153 6.90 3.94 -2.87
CA TYR A 153 6.96 3.44 -4.24
C TYR A 153 7.20 4.56 -5.25
N HIS A 154 6.47 5.67 -5.12
CA HIS A 154 6.68 6.86 -5.95
C HIS A 154 8.05 7.52 -5.72
N MET A 155 8.46 7.70 -4.47
CA MET A 155 9.74 8.33 -4.14
C MET A 155 10.95 7.54 -4.62
N THR A 156 10.79 6.22 -4.74
CA THR A 156 11.86 5.31 -5.19
C THR A 156 11.79 4.98 -6.69
N ASN A 157 10.90 5.64 -7.44
CA ASN A 157 10.66 5.32 -8.84
C ASN A 157 10.43 3.81 -9.06
N GLY A 158 9.40 3.27 -8.38
CA GLY A 158 9.09 1.85 -8.44
C GLY A 158 10.10 0.92 -7.76
N GLY A 159 10.89 1.44 -6.82
CA GLY A 159 11.90 0.67 -6.09
C GLY A 159 13.25 0.58 -6.79
N THR A 160 13.55 1.47 -7.75
CA THR A 160 14.84 1.54 -8.44
C THR A 160 15.82 2.50 -7.77
N ASP A 161 15.33 3.59 -7.16
CA ASP A 161 16.14 4.60 -6.48
C ASP A 161 15.87 4.62 -4.96
N TRP A 162 16.84 4.17 -4.19
CA TRP A 162 16.80 4.14 -2.73
C TRP A 162 17.77 5.15 -2.08
N SER A 163 18.20 6.17 -2.80
CA SER A 163 19.16 7.18 -2.31
C SER A 163 18.65 7.88 -1.04
N SER A 164 17.37 8.23 -0.97
CA SER A 164 16.73 8.83 0.22
C SER A 164 16.80 7.96 1.47
N TRP A 165 17.00 6.65 1.32
CA TRP A 165 17.17 5.68 2.42
C TRP A 165 18.58 5.13 2.51
N LYS A 166 19.58 5.77 1.87
CA LYS A 166 20.98 5.32 1.82
C LYS A 166 21.15 3.90 1.26
N GLY A 167 20.19 3.43 0.48
CA GLY A 167 20.22 2.12 -0.18
C GLY A 167 20.29 0.92 0.78
N LEU A 168 20.90 -0.16 0.31
CA LEU A 168 21.12 -1.38 1.08
C LEU A 168 22.36 -1.25 2.00
N THR A 169 22.17 -0.67 3.16
CA THR A 169 23.17 -0.65 4.23
C THR A 169 23.49 -2.07 4.73
N PRO A 170 24.58 -2.31 5.49
CA PRO A 170 24.87 -3.63 6.08
C PRO A 170 23.66 -4.21 6.83
N LYS A 171 23.01 -3.41 7.68
CA LYS A 171 21.81 -3.85 8.41
C LYS A 171 20.62 -4.19 7.51
N ALA A 172 20.44 -3.47 6.41
CA ALA A 172 19.39 -3.83 5.44
C ALA A 172 19.72 -5.13 4.69
N LYS A 173 21.01 -5.43 4.44
CA LYS A 173 21.44 -6.70 3.85
C LYS A 173 21.21 -7.89 4.78
N GLU A 174 21.35 -7.71 6.09
CA GLU A 174 20.99 -8.74 7.10
C GLU A 174 19.49 -9.07 7.02
N TRP A 175 18.63 -8.07 6.90
CA TRP A 175 17.21 -8.29 6.69
C TRP A 175 16.92 -8.93 5.33
N LEU A 176 17.62 -8.51 4.28
CA LEU A 176 17.43 -9.08 2.94
C LEU A 176 17.62 -10.61 2.93
N ALA A 177 18.57 -11.14 3.72
CA ALA A 177 18.78 -12.57 3.88
C ALA A 177 17.60 -13.30 4.55
N GLN A 178 16.74 -12.58 5.26
CA GLN A 178 15.56 -13.10 5.95
C GLN A 178 14.26 -12.91 5.16
N PHE A 179 14.34 -12.43 3.91
CA PHE A 179 13.15 -12.18 3.08
C PHE A 179 12.29 -13.44 2.94
N PRO A 180 10.97 -13.39 3.23
CA PRO A 180 10.10 -14.55 3.21
C PRO A 180 9.91 -15.08 1.78
N THR A 181 10.34 -16.31 1.52
CA THR A 181 10.25 -16.97 0.21
C THR A 181 8.88 -17.59 -0.06
N LYS A 182 8.09 -17.89 0.98
CA LYS A 182 6.73 -18.41 0.83
C LYS A 182 5.84 -17.41 0.09
N LYS A 183 4.85 -17.92 -0.66
CA LYS A 183 3.76 -17.06 -1.18
C LYS A 183 3.02 -16.42 -0.01
N ALA A 184 2.74 -15.15 -0.14
CA ALA A 184 1.87 -14.42 0.77
C ALA A 184 0.41 -14.79 0.49
#